data_187349ce44c581d47edd9a89cf6dd7a4
#
_entry.id   187349ce44c581d47edd9a89cf6dd7a4
#
_cell.length_a   1.000
_cell.length_b   1.000
_cell.length_c   1.000
_cell.angle_alpha   90.00
_cell.angle_beta   90.00
_cell.angle_gamma   90.00
#
_symmetry.space_group_name_H-M   'P 1'
#
loop_
_entity.id
_entity.type
_entity.pdbx_description
1 polymer ?
#
loop_
_entity_poly.entity_id
_entity_poly.type
_entity_poly.pdbx_seq_one_letter_code
_entity_poly.pdbx_strand_id
1 'polypeptide(L)'
;MPGPTFLRDINQARVLRLLKEKGVLSRAEVARYLGLTRSTVTLVIGELIKKGLIAPTGETFVTQLTGRPGAALKLNGEGAFFLGVEIGANEVHLLLIDLFGSIIHRETVPHRSTRPEVVCQDLVDLVLRVWSKQLKNSDRLRGVGFAVSGLINTQGVIRKAPTLGWHDVDLKNELLVKLPLPAFAENDANAAALAELSFGGRVGYSDLCILLLNFGVGAGIISERKLFRGYLGLAGEIGHLCLEPARRHPDEEIGFLESCVGRNNLLASYQRGGGKAKDLAGFVEDLKGNGSTARKTVEIWAEWLALTISNLADIANPKLVVLAGPLSELYPFVEGKVRKRLEERRFPTVEELQIEVTTFGRDSAALGGAALVFNGLFSVPDSSFLGDLA
;
A
#
# COMPACT_ATOMS: atom_id res chain seq x y z
N MET A 1 29.03 12.69 -14.36
CA MET A 1 28.95 12.91 -12.89
C MET A 1 27.62 13.56 -12.58
N PRO A 2 26.89 13.13 -11.54
CA PRO A 2 25.64 13.76 -11.16
C PRO A 2 25.84 15.25 -10.87
N GLY A 3 24.97 16.11 -11.39
CA GLY A 3 25.05 17.55 -11.18
C GLY A 3 24.82 17.97 -9.71
N PRO A 4 25.21 19.19 -9.31
CA PRO A 4 25.08 19.68 -7.93
C PRO A 4 23.65 19.59 -7.36
N THR A 5 22.65 19.77 -8.21
CA THR A 5 21.22 19.65 -7.85
C THR A 5 20.86 18.22 -7.45
N PHE A 6 21.32 17.22 -8.19
CA PHE A 6 21.08 15.81 -7.92
C PHE A 6 21.65 15.37 -6.56
N LEU A 7 22.91 15.75 -6.27
CA LEU A 7 23.54 15.45 -4.97
C LEU A 7 22.78 16.11 -3.80
N ARG A 8 22.25 17.30 -4.04
CA ARG A 8 21.44 18.02 -3.05
C ARG A 8 20.13 17.27 -2.76
N ASP A 9 19.41 16.82 -3.79
CA ASP A 9 18.15 16.10 -3.64
C ASP A 9 18.37 14.75 -2.93
N ILE A 10 19.45 14.03 -3.25
CA ILE A 10 19.89 12.85 -2.51
C ILE A 10 20.06 13.16 -1.03
N ASN A 11 20.79 14.23 -0.69
CA ASN A 11 21.04 14.57 0.70
C ASN A 11 19.78 15.02 1.43
N GLN A 12 18.84 15.70 0.76
CA GLN A 12 17.52 16.00 1.33
C GLN A 12 16.75 14.73 1.68
N ALA A 13 16.64 13.77 0.75
CA ALA A 13 15.99 12.49 0.98
C ALA A 13 16.64 11.70 2.14
N ARG A 14 17.98 11.69 2.19
CA ARG A 14 18.73 11.04 3.28
C ARG A 14 18.44 11.67 4.66
N VAL A 15 18.39 13.00 4.73
CA VAL A 15 18.07 13.72 5.98
C VAL A 15 16.64 13.46 6.41
N LEU A 16 15.66 13.52 5.49
CA LEU A 16 14.26 13.23 5.79
C LEU A 16 14.09 11.79 6.29
N ARG A 17 14.72 10.82 5.61
CA ARG A 17 14.69 9.41 6.01
C ARG A 17 15.29 9.21 7.40
N LEU A 18 16.44 9.81 7.68
CA LEU A 18 17.09 9.74 9.00
C LEU A 18 16.19 10.31 10.10
N LEU A 19 15.56 11.47 9.86
CA LEU A 19 14.63 12.06 10.84
C LEU A 19 13.36 11.24 11.01
N LYS A 20 12.88 10.58 9.97
CA LYS A 20 11.76 9.63 10.07
C LYS A 20 12.11 8.44 10.96
N GLU A 21 13.31 7.88 10.82
CA GLU A 21 13.76 6.70 11.56
C GLU A 21 14.15 7.01 13.02
N LYS A 22 14.83 8.13 13.23
CA LYS A 22 15.43 8.48 14.53
C LYS A 22 14.63 9.50 15.35
N GLY A 23 13.63 10.15 14.73
CA GLY A 23 12.83 11.19 15.36
C GLY A 23 13.57 12.53 15.43
N VAL A 24 13.90 12.98 16.65
CA VAL A 24 14.51 14.30 16.90
C VAL A 24 16.02 14.20 16.89
N LEU A 25 16.70 15.03 16.07
CA LEU A 25 18.15 15.07 15.96
C LEU A 25 18.68 16.50 15.87
N SER A 26 19.89 16.74 16.39
CA SER A 26 20.65 17.96 16.14
C SER A 26 21.33 17.93 14.77
N ARG A 27 21.72 19.11 14.23
CA ARG A 27 22.52 19.20 12.99
C ARG A 27 23.82 18.41 13.07
N ALA A 28 24.45 18.37 14.24
CA ALA A 28 25.70 17.65 14.45
C ALA A 28 25.50 16.13 14.37
N GLU A 29 24.39 15.61 14.91
CA GLU A 29 24.03 14.19 14.81
C GLU A 29 23.69 13.81 13.36
N VAL A 30 22.93 14.65 12.66
CA VAL A 30 22.65 14.44 11.23
C VAL A 30 23.96 14.36 10.43
N ALA A 31 24.91 15.28 10.69
CA ALA A 31 26.21 15.26 10.01
C ALA A 31 26.98 13.95 10.28
N ARG A 32 26.99 13.51 11.54
CA ARG A 32 27.65 12.27 11.98
C ARG A 32 27.02 11.03 11.36
N TYR A 33 25.69 10.89 11.44
CA TYR A 33 25.00 9.71 10.91
C TYR A 33 25.12 9.57 9.40
N LEU A 34 25.11 10.69 8.66
CA LEU A 34 25.14 10.68 7.20
C LEU A 34 26.56 10.81 6.61
N GLY A 35 27.59 11.04 7.45
CA GLY A 35 28.97 11.28 6.98
C GLY A 35 29.10 12.57 6.17
N LEU A 36 28.27 13.59 6.44
CA LEU A 36 28.26 14.85 5.71
C LEU A 36 29.02 15.95 6.46
N THR A 37 29.55 16.92 5.71
CA THR A 37 30.17 18.11 6.34
C THR A 37 29.10 18.97 7.02
N ARG A 38 29.50 19.74 8.06
CA ARG A 38 28.58 20.66 8.77
C ARG A 38 27.99 21.73 7.84
N SER A 39 28.75 22.20 6.86
CA SER A 39 28.28 23.16 5.86
C SER A 39 27.19 22.56 4.96
N THR A 40 27.38 21.33 4.45
CA THR A 40 26.39 20.62 3.64
C THR A 40 25.10 20.40 4.42
N VAL A 41 25.20 19.93 5.68
CA VAL A 41 24.03 19.72 6.53
C VAL A 41 23.28 21.02 6.82
N THR A 42 24.00 22.12 7.05
CA THR A 42 23.39 23.44 7.27
C THR A 42 22.59 23.91 6.07
N LEU A 43 23.13 23.75 4.86
CA LEU A 43 22.43 24.10 3.61
C LEU A 43 21.18 23.22 3.40
N VAL A 44 21.34 21.90 3.48
CA VAL A 44 20.25 20.96 3.27
C VAL A 44 19.12 21.18 4.27
N ILE A 45 19.42 21.30 5.57
CA ILE A 45 18.43 21.55 6.62
C ILE A 45 17.78 22.92 6.43
N GLY A 46 18.53 23.95 6.06
CA GLY A 46 17.97 25.27 5.76
C GLY A 46 16.93 25.24 4.65
N GLU A 47 17.18 24.48 3.60
CA GLU A 47 16.22 24.28 2.51
C GLU A 47 14.99 23.46 2.94
N LEU A 48 15.17 22.40 3.72
CA LEU A 48 14.07 21.58 4.21
C LEU A 48 13.16 22.36 5.19
N ILE A 49 13.74 23.24 6.01
CA ILE A 49 12.98 24.19 6.85
C ILE A 49 12.22 25.19 5.98
N LYS A 50 12.84 25.76 4.95
CA LYS A 50 12.18 26.64 3.98
C LYS A 50 11.01 25.98 3.27
N LYS A 51 11.15 24.69 2.92
CA LYS A 51 10.09 23.85 2.35
C LYS A 51 9.02 23.45 3.39
N GLY A 52 9.21 23.79 4.67
CA GLY A 52 8.31 23.43 5.75
C GLY A 52 8.35 21.95 6.17
N LEU A 53 9.25 21.13 5.63
CA LEU A 53 9.33 19.68 5.88
C LEU A 53 9.97 19.33 7.23
N ILE A 54 10.81 20.22 7.74
CA ILE A 54 11.50 20.10 9.03
C ILE A 54 11.22 21.35 9.86
N ALA A 55 11.07 21.17 11.17
CA ALA A 55 10.92 22.26 12.12
C ALA A 55 11.90 22.10 13.29
N PRO A 56 12.42 23.19 13.87
CA PRO A 56 13.09 23.15 15.17
C PRO A 56 12.06 22.84 16.27
N THR A 57 12.45 22.03 17.27
CA THR A 57 11.54 21.66 18.37
C THR A 57 11.38 22.76 19.44
N GLY A 58 12.20 23.81 19.39
CA GLY A 58 12.29 24.81 20.46
C GLY A 58 13.09 24.34 21.68
N GLU A 59 13.41 23.07 21.77
CA GLU A 59 14.23 22.50 22.86
C GLU A 59 15.72 22.53 22.48
N THR A 60 16.53 22.91 23.45
CA THR A 60 17.99 22.83 23.35
C THR A 60 18.44 21.46 23.85
N PHE A 61 18.91 20.60 22.95
CA PHE A 61 19.52 19.32 23.37
C PHE A 61 20.92 19.58 23.95
N VAL A 62 21.09 19.24 25.21
CA VAL A 62 22.40 19.08 25.81
C VAL A 62 22.88 17.67 25.46
N THR A 63 23.65 17.55 24.38
CA THR A 63 24.38 16.30 24.11
C THR A 63 25.44 16.12 25.21
N GLN A 64 25.61 14.89 25.69
CA GLN A 64 26.68 14.52 26.63
C GLN A 64 28.12 14.76 26.10
N LEU A 65 28.24 15.25 24.90
CA LEU A 65 29.51 15.60 24.25
C LEU A 65 29.63 17.11 24.15
N THR A 66 30.74 17.63 24.66
CA THR A 66 31.15 19.05 24.69
C THR A 66 30.85 19.79 23.39
N GLY A 67 29.88 20.69 23.40
CA GLY A 67 29.51 21.55 22.26
C GLY A 67 28.37 22.52 22.62
N ARG A 68 28.32 23.68 21.93
CA ARG A 68 27.22 24.64 22.10
C ARG A 68 25.88 23.96 21.81
N PRO A 69 24.86 24.10 22.70
CA PRO A 69 23.55 23.49 22.50
C PRO A 69 23.00 23.80 21.07
N GLY A 70 22.75 22.79 20.27
CA GLY A 70 22.17 22.96 18.95
C GLY A 70 20.65 22.83 19.00
N ALA A 71 19.93 23.60 18.19
CA ALA A 71 18.50 23.43 18.04
C ALA A 71 18.18 22.01 17.52
N ALA A 72 17.35 21.29 18.25
CA ALA A 72 16.84 19.99 17.84
C ALA A 72 15.86 20.15 16.67
N LEU A 73 15.90 19.21 15.73
CA LEU A 73 15.12 19.20 14.49
C LEU A 73 14.23 17.97 14.48
N LYS A 74 13.00 18.15 13.99
CA LYS A 74 12.05 17.07 13.75
C LYS A 74 11.37 17.25 12.40
N LEU A 75 10.80 16.18 11.86
CA LEU A 75 9.86 16.28 10.74
C LEU A 75 8.65 17.14 11.16
N ASN A 76 8.14 17.91 10.23
CA ASN A 76 6.90 18.67 10.40
C ASN A 76 5.75 17.93 9.72
N GLY A 77 4.82 17.36 10.51
CA GLY A 77 3.69 16.58 9.98
C GLY A 77 2.90 17.33 8.91
N GLU A 78 2.63 18.62 9.14
CA GLU A 78 1.90 19.47 8.22
C GLU A 78 2.74 20.02 7.05
N GLY A 79 4.01 19.63 6.94
CA GLY A 79 4.92 20.11 5.89
C GLY A 79 4.64 19.54 4.51
N ALA A 80 3.97 18.41 4.43
CA ALA A 80 3.54 17.78 3.19
C ALA A 80 2.28 16.93 3.43
N PHE A 81 1.43 16.88 2.40
CA PHE A 81 0.23 16.07 2.36
C PHE A 81 0.22 15.20 1.10
N PHE A 82 -0.45 14.07 1.19
CA PHE A 82 -0.52 13.08 0.12
C PHE A 82 -1.94 12.57 0.01
N LEU A 83 -2.45 12.50 -1.21
CA LEU A 83 -3.74 11.88 -1.49
C LEU A 83 -3.52 10.44 -1.96
N GLY A 84 -4.28 9.55 -1.38
CA GLY A 84 -4.39 8.17 -1.82
C GLY A 84 -5.83 7.85 -2.16
N VAL A 85 -6.04 7.18 -3.28
CA VAL A 85 -7.36 6.86 -3.79
C VAL A 85 -7.41 5.41 -4.20
N GLU A 86 -8.33 4.64 -3.64
CA GLU A 86 -8.68 3.32 -4.13
C GLU A 86 -9.87 3.44 -5.07
N ILE A 87 -9.73 2.89 -6.28
CA ILE A 87 -10.80 2.76 -7.26
C ILE A 87 -11.30 1.33 -7.20
N GLY A 88 -12.30 1.11 -6.34
CA GLY A 88 -12.94 -0.20 -6.17
C GLY A 88 -14.02 -0.48 -7.20
N ALA A 89 -14.67 -1.65 -7.10
CA ALA A 89 -15.71 -2.07 -8.04
C ALA A 89 -16.96 -1.17 -8.04
N ASN A 90 -17.37 -0.67 -6.86
CA ASN A 90 -18.62 0.06 -6.68
C ASN A 90 -18.44 1.51 -6.19
N GLU A 91 -17.26 1.84 -5.69
CA GLU A 91 -17.00 3.11 -5.03
C GLU A 91 -15.53 3.51 -5.14
N VAL A 92 -15.28 4.79 -4.96
CA VAL A 92 -13.96 5.39 -4.78
C VAL A 92 -13.76 5.67 -3.29
N HIS A 93 -12.64 5.26 -2.75
CA HIS A 93 -12.24 5.54 -1.37
C HIS A 93 -11.01 6.44 -1.36
N LEU A 94 -11.14 7.65 -0.82
CA LEU A 94 -10.07 8.67 -0.80
C LEU A 94 -9.59 8.91 0.63
N LEU A 95 -8.28 9.01 0.79
CA LEU A 95 -7.60 9.42 2.01
C LEU A 95 -6.69 10.61 1.74
N LEU A 96 -6.69 11.58 2.64
CA LEU A 96 -5.68 12.62 2.74
C LEU A 96 -4.83 12.31 3.97
N ILE A 97 -3.52 12.18 3.79
CA ILE A 97 -2.59 11.92 4.90
C ILE A 97 -1.54 13.03 5.01
N ASP A 98 -0.99 13.18 6.22
CA ASP A 98 0.15 14.06 6.53
C ASP A 98 1.51 13.36 6.31
N LEU A 99 2.60 14.06 6.63
CA LEU A 99 3.98 13.55 6.50
C LEU A 99 4.30 12.37 7.46
N PHE A 100 3.48 12.12 8.48
CA PHE A 100 3.62 10.96 9.36
C PHE A 100 2.77 9.76 8.92
N GLY A 101 1.92 9.92 7.91
CA GLY A 101 0.94 8.93 7.48
C GLY A 101 -0.35 8.98 8.29
N SER A 102 -0.55 10.02 9.12
CA SER A 102 -1.80 10.21 9.86
C SER A 102 -2.92 10.63 8.91
N ILE A 103 -4.07 9.98 9.01
CA ILE A 103 -5.23 10.28 8.15
C ILE A 103 -5.89 11.57 8.63
N ILE A 104 -5.84 12.60 7.78
CA ILE A 104 -6.44 13.93 8.02
C ILE A 104 -7.88 13.99 7.53
N HIS A 105 -8.17 13.29 6.42
CA HIS A 105 -9.51 13.23 5.85
C HIS A 105 -9.74 11.89 5.19
N ARG A 106 -11.00 11.41 5.28
CA ARG A 106 -11.48 10.18 4.65
C ARG A 106 -12.81 10.46 3.98
N GLU A 107 -12.94 10.02 2.74
CA GLU A 107 -14.18 10.15 1.99
C GLU A 107 -14.40 8.93 1.10
N THR A 108 -15.64 8.44 1.05
CA THR A 108 -16.04 7.35 0.15
C THR A 108 -17.19 7.84 -0.70
N VAL A 109 -17.09 7.66 -2.01
CA VAL A 109 -18.08 8.10 -3.00
C VAL A 109 -18.44 6.92 -3.90
N PRO A 110 -19.72 6.57 -4.06
CA PRO A 110 -20.13 5.52 -4.99
C PRO A 110 -19.88 5.95 -6.44
N HIS A 111 -19.58 5.00 -7.31
CA HIS A 111 -19.46 5.26 -8.73
C HIS A 111 -20.79 5.72 -9.33
N ARG A 112 -20.76 6.78 -10.14
CA ARG A 112 -21.88 7.17 -11.01
C ARG A 112 -21.90 6.35 -12.30
N SER A 113 -20.75 5.87 -12.72
CA SER A 113 -20.52 5.07 -13.91
C SER A 113 -19.16 4.40 -13.79
N THR A 114 -18.95 3.28 -14.48
CA THR A 114 -17.63 2.64 -14.60
C THR A 114 -16.91 3.04 -15.89
N ARG A 115 -17.46 3.93 -16.73
CA ARG A 115 -16.77 4.41 -17.91
C ARG A 115 -15.53 5.23 -17.51
N PRO A 116 -14.34 4.96 -18.11
CA PRO A 116 -13.08 5.58 -17.69
C PRO A 116 -13.14 7.12 -17.68
N GLU A 117 -13.76 7.74 -18.67
CA GLU A 117 -13.84 9.20 -18.81
C GLU A 117 -14.68 9.83 -17.68
N VAL A 118 -15.76 9.13 -17.26
CA VAL A 118 -16.64 9.59 -16.18
C VAL A 118 -15.93 9.44 -14.84
N VAL A 119 -15.30 8.27 -14.60
CA VAL A 119 -14.53 8.04 -13.38
C VAL A 119 -13.37 9.03 -13.27
N CYS A 120 -12.64 9.26 -14.37
CA CYS A 120 -11.56 10.25 -14.40
C CYS A 120 -12.07 11.66 -14.02
N GLN A 121 -13.21 12.09 -14.56
CA GLN A 121 -13.78 13.39 -14.21
C GLN A 121 -14.22 13.43 -12.73
N ASP A 122 -14.86 12.38 -12.22
CA ASP A 122 -15.27 12.28 -10.82
C ASP A 122 -14.07 12.32 -9.88
N LEU A 123 -12.96 11.68 -10.24
CA LEU A 123 -11.70 11.72 -9.50
C LEU A 123 -11.09 13.12 -9.47
N VAL A 124 -11.08 13.84 -10.60
CA VAL A 124 -10.62 15.23 -10.67
C VAL A 124 -11.44 16.11 -9.75
N ASP A 125 -12.77 16.04 -9.85
CA ASP A 125 -13.68 16.86 -9.03
C ASP A 125 -13.51 16.54 -7.53
N LEU A 126 -13.35 15.26 -7.18
CA LEU A 126 -13.13 14.82 -5.81
C LEU A 126 -11.81 15.35 -5.26
N VAL A 127 -10.71 15.17 -5.99
CA VAL A 127 -9.37 15.64 -5.61
C VAL A 127 -9.34 17.15 -5.43
N LEU A 128 -9.85 17.91 -6.38
CA LEU A 128 -9.88 19.39 -6.32
C LEU A 128 -10.74 19.88 -5.16
N ARG A 129 -11.89 19.25 -4.91
CA ARG A 129 -12.76 19.56 -3.77
C ARG A 129 -12.09 19.31 -2.43
N VAL A 130 -11.44 18.16 -2.25
CA VAL A 130 -10.72 17.83 -1.01
C VAL A 130 -9.54 18.75 -0.82
N TRP A 131 -8.75 19.01 -1.87
CA TRP A 131 -7.62 19.94 -1.83
C TRP A 131 -8.05 21.35 -1.41
N SER A 132 -9.08 21.89 -2.05
CA SER A 132 -9.61 23.22 -1.71
C SER A 132 -10.17 23.26 -0.27
N LYS A 133 -10.99 22.28 0.10
CA LYS A 133 -11.69 22.28 1.38
C LYS A 133 -10.79 22.00 2.57
N GLN A 134 -9.87 21.05 2.45
CA GLN A 134 -9.02 20.59 3.56
C GLN A 134 -7.70 21.38 3.64
N LEU A 135 -7.13 21.76 2.52
CA LEU A 135 -5.81 22.38 2.44
C LEU A 135 -5.82 23.81 1.87
N LYS A 136 -6.99 24.38 1.54
CA LYS A 136 -7.12 25.72 0.95
C LYS A 136 -6.21 25.92 -0.27
N ASN A 137 -6.10 24.91 -1.13
CA ASN A 137 -5.21 24.85 -2.30
C ASN A 137 -3.72 25.08 -1.97
N SER A 138 -3.29 24.67 -0.79
CA SER A 138 -1.87 24.78 -0.38
C SER A 138 -0.96 23.97 -1.32
N ASP A 139 0.21 24.52 -1.62
CA ASP A 139 1.32 23.87 -2.36
C ASP A 139 1.97 22.71 -1.59
N ARG A 140 1.54 22.48 -0.34
CA ARG A 140 2.00 21.33 0.48
C ARG A 140 1.41 19.99 0.04
N LEU A 141 0.35 19.95 -0.79
CA LEU A 141 -0.10 18.71 -1.41
C LEU A 141 0.90 18.28 -2.49
N ARG A 142 1.49 17.10 -2.33
CA ARG A 142 2.60 16.61 -3.16
C ARG A 142 2.16 15.78 -4.35
N GLY A 143 0.93 15.32 -4.38
CA GLY A 143 0.39 14.52 -5.47
C GLY A 143 -0.72 13.60 -5.03
N VAL A 144 -1.17 12.76 -5.97
CA VAL A 144 -2.20 11.75 -5.77
C VAL A 144 -1.73 10.41 -6.32
N GLY A 145 -1.96 9.35 -5.54
CA GLY A 145 -1.70 7.97 -5.96
C GLY A 145 -2.99 7.17 -6.00
N PHE A 146 -3.16 6.39 -7.05
CA PHE A 146 -4.34 5.58 -7.29
C PHE A 146 -4.00 4.10 -7.12
N ALA A 147 -4.76 3.41 -6.29
CA ALA A 147 -4.77 1.97 -6.16
C ALA A 147 -5.98 1.42 -6.93
N VAL A 148 -5.75 0.53 -7.87
CA VAL A 148 -6.82 0.00 -8.75
C VAL A 148 -6.81 -1.52 -8.72
N SER A 149 -7.97 -2.12 -8.56
CA SER A 149 -8.13 -3.57 -8.63
C SER A 149 -8.02 -4.03 -10.08
N GLY A 150 -6.83 -4.49 -10.49
CA GLY A 150 -6.56 -4.91 -11.87
C GLY A 150 -5.08 -5.02 -12.21
N LEU A 151 -4.81 -5.45 -13.43
CA LEU A 151 -3.47 -5.61 -13.99
C LEU A 151 -2.92 -4.25 -14.42
N ILE A 152 -1.90 -3.74 -13.73
CA ILE A 152 -1.26 -2.46 -14.03
C ILE A 152 0.20 -2.70 -14.39
N ASN A 153 0.63 -2.15 -15.52
CA ASN A 153 2.02 -2.28 -15.95
C ASN A 153 2.96 -1.29 -15.21
N THR A 154 4.26 -1.46 -15.40
CA THR A 154 5.30 -0.62 -14.78
C THR A 154 5.21 0.87 -15.15
N GLN A 155 4.46 1.24 -16.18
CA GLN A 155 4.22 2.62 -16.61
C GLN A 155 2.97 3.23 -15.97
N GLY A 156 2.18 2.43 -15.22
CA GLY A 156 0.94 2.85 -14.58
C GLY A 156 -0.29 2.80 -15.50
N VAL A 157 -0.20 2.09 -16.64
CA VAL A 157 -1.35 1.84 -17.52
C VAL A 157 -2.12 0.63 -17.01
N ILE A 158 -3.42 0.77 -16.86
CA ILE A 158 -4.35 -0.28 -16.46
C ILE A 158 -4.62 -1.15 -17.69
N ARG A 159 -3.95 -2.31 -17.76
CA ARG A 159 -4.09 -3.25 -18.88
C ARG A 159 -5.44 -3.94 -18.85
N LYS A 160 -5.91 -4.30 -17.66
CA LYS A 160 -7.22 -4.92 -17.46
C LYS A 160 -7.68 -4.68 -16.02
N ALA A 161 -8.91 -4.21 -15.84
CA ALA A 161 -9.60 -4.15 -14.55
C ALA A 161 -11.01 -4.74 -14.72
N PRO A 162 -11.19 -6.06 -14.50
CA PRO A 162 -12.45 -6.76 -14.83
C PRO A 162 -13.65 -6.19 -14.07
N THR A 163 -13.48 -5.83 -12.82
CA THR A 163 -14.55 -5.26 -11.97
C THR A 163 -15.08 -3.91 -12.46
N LEU A 164 -14.26 -3.18 -13.24
CA LEU A 164 -14.61 -1.88 -13.83
C LEU A 164 -14.92 -2.00 -15.33
N GLY A 165 -14.65 -3.15 -15.96
CA GLY A 165 -14.76 -3.35 -17.40
C GLY A 165 -13.69 -2.58 -18.20
N TRP A 166 -12.55 -2.24 -17.60
CA TRP A 166 -11.50 -1.44 -18.24
C TRP A 166 -10.48 -2.29 -18.97
N HIS A 167 -10.06 -1.80 -20.14
CA HIS A 167 -8.97 -2.35 -20.95
C HIS A 167 -8.10 -1.21 -21.48
N ASP A 168 -6.79 -1.30 -21.27
CA ASP A 168 -5.77 -0.37 -21.76
C ASP A 168 -6.06 1.11 -21.43
N VAL A 169 -6.47 1.39 -20.17
CA VAL A 169 -6.80 2.73 -19.72
C VAL A 169 -5.56 3.39 -19.13
N ASP A 170 -5.11 4.51 -19.70
CA ASP A 170 -4.01 5.32 -19.20
C ASP A 170 -4.53 6.43 -18.27
N LEU A 171 -5.10 6.00 -17.14
CA LEU A 171 -5.70 6.90 -16.15
C LEU A 171 -4.70 7.97 -15.66
N LYS A 172 -3.43 7.59 -15.48
CA LYS A 172 -2.39 8.50 -15.00
C LYS A 172 -2.24 9.71 -15.93
N ASN A 173 -2.09 9.48 -17.23
CA ASN A 173 -1.90 10.56 -18.20
C ASN A 173 -3.18 11.38 -18.39
N GLU A 174 -4.35 10.77 -18.35
CA GLU A 174 -5.62 11.48 -18.38
C GLU A 174 -5.79 12.44 -17.18
N LEU A 175 -5.35 12.01 -15.99
CA LEU A 175 -5.41 12.83 -14.77
C LEU A 175 -4.33 13.92 -14.75
N LEU A 176 -3.11 13.64 -15.25
CA LEU A 176 -2.03 14.64 -15.33
C LEU A 176 -2.38 15.84 -16.20
N VAL A 177 -3.19 15.64 -17.24
CA VAL A 177 -3.68 16.75 -18.09
C VAL A 177 -4.69 17.65 -17.34
N LYS A 178 -5.44 17.10 -16.39
CA LYS A 178 -6.54 17.78 -15.70
C LYS A 178 -6.17 18.27 -14.29
N LEU A 179 -5.16 17.68 -13.68
CA LEU A 179 -4.71 18.01 -12.32
C LEU A 179 -3.33 18.66 -12.36
N PRO A 180 -3.10 19.81 -11.70
CA PRO A 180 -1.78 20.43 -11.58
C PRO A 180 -0.94 19.72 -10.48
N LEU A 181 -1.00 18.39 -10.40
CA LEU A 181 -0.38 17.55 -9.37
C LEU A 181 0.18 16.29 -9.99
N PRO A 182 1.33 15.80 -9.51
CA PRO A 182 1.82 14.48 -9.89
C PRO A 182 0.78 13.38 -9.57
N ALA A 183 0.56 12.48 -10.52
CA ALA A 183 -0.34 11.34 -10.38
C ALA A 183 0.41 10.02 -10.61
N PHE A 184 0.08 9.00 -9.82
CA PHE A 184 0.67 7.68 -9.90
C PHE A 184 -0.44 6.63 -9.83
N ALA A 185 -0.26 5.49 -10.49
CA ALA A 185 -1.20 4.37 -10.43
C ALA A 185 -0.45 3.07 -10.12
N GLU A 186 -1.06 2.21 -9.31
CA GLU A 186 -0.53 0.91 -8.93
C GLU A 186 -1.68 -0.08 -8.70
N ASN A 187 -1.39 -1.37 -8.81
CA ASN A 187 -2.30 -2.43 -8.38
C ASN A 187 -2.62 -2.30 -6.88
N ASP A 188 -3.84 -2.63 -6.47
CA ASP A 188 -4.36 -2.48 -5.10
C ASP A 188 -3.58 -3.32 -4.07
N ALA A 189 -3.20 -4.57 -4.39
CA ALA A 189 -2.40 -5.40 -3.50
C ALA A 189 -0.96 -4.87 -3.36
N ASN A 190 -0.36 -4.42 -4.45
CA ASN A 190 0.94 -3.75 -4.45
C ASN A 190 0.89 -2.45 -3.65
N ALA A 191 -0.16 -1.66 -3.81
CA ALA A 191 -0.38 -0.44 -3.04
C ALA A 191 -0.52 -0.76 -1.54
N ALA A 192 -1.34 -1.75 -1.16
CA ALA A 192 -1.45 -2.19 0.23
C ALA A 192 -0.10 -2.63 0.82
N ALA A 193 0.77 -3.28 0.02
CA ALA A 193 2.12 -3.64 0.44
C ALA A 193 2.99 -2.40 0.71
N LEU A 194 2.86 -1.37 -0.11
CA LEU A 194 3.54 -0.09 0.12
C LEU A 194 3.02 0.63 1.37
N ALA A 195 1.72 0.54 1.68
CA ALA A 195 1.16 1.08 2.92
C ALA A 195 1.79 0.42 4.15
N GLU A 196 1.84 -0.92 4.19
CA GLU A 196 2.47 -1.69 5.29
C GLU A 196 3.95 -1.35 5.45
N LEU A 197 4.70 -1.28 4.35
CA LEU A 197 6.11 -0.90 4.37
C LEU A 197 6.35 0.52 4.88
N SER A 198 5.46 1.46 4.51
CA SER A 198 5.64 2.89 4.78
C SER A 198 5.10 3.32 6.14
N PHE A 199 3.96 2.75 6.57
CA PHE A 199 3.17 3.21 7.72
C PHE A 199 2.84 2.11 8.72
N GLY A 200 2.99 0.82 8.37
CA GLY A 200 2.61 -0.33 9.21
C GLY A 200 3.56 -0.63 10.37
N GLY A 201 4.57 0.22 10.63
CA GLY A 201 5.54 -0.03 11.69
C GLY A 201 6.48 -1.22 11.42
N ARG A 202 6.56 -1.70 10.19
CA ARG A 202 7.32 -2.91 9.78
C ARG A 202 8.83 -2.65 9.61
N VAL A 203 9.45 -1.91 10.54
CA VAL A 203 10.86 -1.48 10.43
C VAL A 203 11.81 -2.68 10.41
N GLY A 204 11.50 -3.74 11.13
CA GLY A 204 12.33 -4.95 11.25
C GLY A 204 12.16 -5.98 10.12
N TYR A 205 11.28 -5.73 9.15
CA TYR A 205 10.99 -6.66 8.07
C TYR A 205 11.58 -6.15 6.75
N SER A 206 12.49 -6.91 6.16
CA SER A 206 13.03 -6.68 4.81
C SER A 206 12.16 -7.34 3.75
N ASP A 207 11.59 -8.51 4.08
CA ASP A 207 10.84 -9.38 3.19
C ASP A 207 9.49 -9.72 3.82
N LEU A 208 8.43 -9.28 3.19
CA LEU A 208 7.05 -9.50 3.62
C LEU A 208 6.11 -9.54 2.41
N CYS A 209 4.99 -10.22 2.57
CA CYS A 209 3.93 -10.23 1.57
C CYS A 209 2.63 -9.72 2.17
N ILE A 210 1.88 -8.98 1.39
CA ILE A 210 0.49 -8.67 1.68
C ILE A 210 -0.38 -9.60 0.84
N LEU A 211 -1.34 -10.25 1.47
CA LEU A 211 -2.40 -10.98 0.79
C LEU A 211 -3.68 -10.16 0.88
N LEU A 212 -4.05 -9.53 -0.22
CA LEU A 212 -5.27 -8.74 -0.32
C LEU A 212 -6.45 -9.65 -0.67
N LEU A 213 -7.39 -9.74 0.24
CA LEU A 213 -8.54 -10.65 0.21
C LEU A 213 -9.83 -9.85 0.06
N ASN A 214 -10.37 -9.79 -1.15
CA ASN A 214 -11.61 -9.05 -1.47
C ASN A 214 -12.44 -9.82 -2.52
N PHE A 215 -13.01 -9.12 -3.51
CA PHE A 215 -13.60 -9.74 -4.71
C PHE A 215 -12.53 -10.55 -5.46
N GLY A 216 -11.39 -9.91 -5.73
CA GLY A 216 -10.18 -10.56 -6.21
C GLY A 216 -9.26 -10.98 -5.07
N VAL A 217 -8.24 -11.76 -5.42
CA VAL A 217 -7.17 -12.23 -4.52
C VAL A 217 -5.83 -11.91 -5.16
N GLY A 218 -5.13 -10.95 -4.59
CA GLY A 218 -3.82 -10.51 -5.06
C GLY A 218 -2.78 -10.53 -3.95
N ALA A 219 -1.50 -10.54 -4.30
CA ALA A 219 -0.42 -10.37 -3.35
C ALA A 219 0.52 -9.23 -3.75
N GLY A 220 0.84 -8.37 -2.79
CA GLY A 220 1.94 -7.43 -2.92
C GLY A 220 3.19 -8.03 -2.26
N ILE A 221 4.29 -8.15 -3.00
CA ILE A 221 5.52 -8.78 -2.54
C ILE A 221 6.57 -7.68 -2.28
N ILE A 222 7.05 -7.60 -1.05
CA ILE A 222 8.20 -6.77 -0.67
C ILE A 222 9.40 -7.67 -0.49
N SER A 223 10.46 -7.41 -1.23
CA SER A 223 11.77 -8.04 -1.06
C SER A 223 12.85 -6.98 -0.92
N GLU A 224 13.76 -7.17 0.04
CA GLU A 224 14.81 -6.18 0.38
C GLU A 224 14.26 -4.75 0.59
N ARG A 225 13.08 -4.66 1.23
CA ARG A 225 12.34 -3.40 1.46
C ARG A 225 11.93 -2.66 0.18
N LYS A 226 11.81 -3.37 -0.95
CA LYS A 226 11.36 -2.85 -2.23
C LYS A 226 10.17 -3.66 -2.74
N LEU A 227 9.23 -2.99 -3.38
CA LEU A 227 8.13 -3.68 -4.04
C LEU A 227 8.64 -4.46 -5.25
N PHE A 228 8.40 -5.76 -5.26
CA PHE A 228 8.71 -6.64 -6.38
C PHE A 228 7.57 -6.63 -7.39
N ARG A 229 7.77 -5.96 -8.51
CA ARG A 229 6.75 -5.81 -9.57
C ARG A 229 6.85 -6.86 -10.68
N GLY A 230 7.97 -7.55 -10.80
CA GLY A 230 8.25 -8.39 -11.96
C GLY A 230 8.48 -7.58 -13.24
N TYR A 231 8.65 -8.28 -14.36
CA TYR A 231 9.02 -7.67 -15.65
C TYR A 231 7.95 -6.71 -16.20
N LEU A 232 6.68 -7.13 -16.15
CA LEU A 232 5.54 -6.36 -16.68
C LEU A 232 4.77 -5.57 -15.62
N GLY A 233 5.17 -5.63 -14.35
CA GLY A 233 4.40 -5.04 -13.25
C GLY A 233 3.35 -5.98 -12.65
N LEU A 234 3.30 -7.24 -13.07
CA LEU A 234 2.22 -8.19 -12.77
C LEU A 234 2.64 -9.29 -11.76
N ALA A 235 3.70 -9.07 -10.98
CA ALA A 235 4.06 -10.00 -9.91
C ALA A 235 2.98 -9.96 -8.82
N GLY A 236 2.71 -11.12 -8.23
CA GLY A 236 1.73 -11.21 -7.14
C GLY A 236 0.31 -11.59 -7.56
N GLU A 237 0.07 -11.89 -8.83
CA GLU A 237 -1.23 -12.35 -9.35
C GLU A 237 -1.53 -13.80 -8.92
N ILE A 238 -1.46 -14.07 -7.61
CA ILE A 238 -1.62 -15.42 -7.03
C ILE A 238 -3.04 -15.97 -7.15
N GLY A 239 -4.05 -15.10 -7.26
CA GLY A 239 -5.43 -15.51 -7.51
C GLY A 239 -5.58 -16.33 -8.78
N HIS A 240 -4.68 -16.12 -9.75
CA HIS A 240 -4.63 -16.83 -11.02
C HIS A 240 -3.84 -18.14 -10.99
N LEU A 241 -3.24 -18.53 -9.84
CA LEU A 241 -2.59 -19.83 -9.72
C LEU A 241 -3.59 -20.95 -9.97
N CYS A 242 -3.22 -21.84 -10.93
CA CYS A 242 -4.00 -23.00 -11.28
C CYS A 242 -3.41 -24.25 -10.59
N LEU A 243 -4.18 -24.89 -9.72
CA LEU A 243 -3.75 -26.05 -8.95
C LEU A 243 -4.28 -27.37 -9.54
N GLU A 244 -5.22 -27.29 -10.48
CA GLU A 244 -5.81 -28.44 -11.17
C GLU A 244 -5.73 -28.27 -12.70
N PRO A 245 -4.86 -29.04 -13.40
CA PRO A 245 -4.70 -28.87 -14.87
C PRO A 245 -5.98 -29.07 -15.68
N ALA A 246 -6.93 -29.87 -15.18
CA ALA A 246 -8.18 -30.18 -15.87
C ALA A 246 -9.26 -29.09 -15.80
N ARG A 247 -9.08 -28.07 -14.95
CA ARG A 247 -10.06 -27.00 -14.73
C ARG A 247 -9.75 -25.69 -15.46
N ARG A 248 -9.10 -25.74 -16.59
CA ARG A 248 -9.00 -24.57 -17.46
C ARG A 248 -10.32 -24.38 -18.19
N HIS A 249 -11.15 -23.48 -17.69
CA HIS A 249 -12.26 -22.97 -18.51
C HIS A 249 -11.74 -21.84 -19.40
N PRO A 250 -11.85 -21.93 -20.74
CA PRO A 250 -11.30 -20.92 -21.65
C PRO A 250 -11.88 -19.51 -21.43
N ASP A 251 -13.09 -19.42 -20.86
CA ASP A 251 -13.86 -18.20 -20.71
C ASP A 251 -13.83 -17.65 -19.26
N GLU A 252 -13.07 -18.27 -18.33
CA GLU A 252 -13.02 -17.79 -16.96
C GLU A 252 -12.03 -16.62 -16.84
N GLU A 253 -12.57 -15.44 -16.73
CA GLU A 253 -11.82 -14.21 -16.37
C GLU A 253 -11.31 -14.25 -14.92
N ILE A 254 -11.80 -15.19 -14.13
CA ILE A 254 -11.51 -15.37 -12.70
C ILE A 254 -10.44 -16.45 -12.53
N GLY A 255 -9.38 -16.13 -11.80
CA GLY A 255 -8.33 -17.11 -11.48
C GLY A 255 -8.86 -18.26 -10.61
N PHE A 256 -8.23 -19.45 -10.73
CA PHE A 256 -8.66 -20.63 -9.99
C PHE A 256 -8.66 -20.41 -8.48
N LEU A 257 -7.53 -19.91 -7.94
CA LEU A 257 -7.40 -19.69 -6.50
C LEU A 257 -8.35 -18.58 -6.01
N GLU A 258 -8.54 -17.54 -6.82
CA GLU A 258 -9.51 -16.48 -6.56
C GLU A 258 -10.94 -17.04 -6.48
N SER A 259 -11.30 -18.00 -7.35
CA SER A 259 -12.59 -18.67 -7.30
C SER A 259 -12.78 -19.54 -6.04
N CYS A 260 -11.72 -19.86 -5.31
CA CYS A 260 -11.77 -20.63 -4.07
C CYS A 260 -11.78 -19.73 -2.81
N VAL A 261 -11.00 -18.66 -2.84
CA VAL A 261 -10.74 -17.81 -1.65
C VAL A 261 -11.52 -16.49 -1.70
N GLY A 262 -11.90 -16.03 -2.89
CA GLY A 262 -12.54 -14.74 -3.09
C GLY A 262 -13.94 -14.63 -2.47
N ARG A 263 -14.35 -13.38 -2.21
CA ARG A 263 -15.59 -13.05 -1.50
C ARG A 263 -16.84 -13.61 -2.15
N ASN A 264 -16.93 -13.58 -3.47
CA ASN A 264 -18.12 -14.07 -4.19
C ASN A 264 -18.34 -15.56 -3.98
N ASN A 265 -17.27 -16.36 -4.03
CA ASN A 265 -17.37 -17.80 -3.83
C ASN A 265 -17.67 -18.14 -2.36
N LEU A 266 -17.08 -17.42 -1.40
CA LEU A 266 -17.40 -17.58 0.01
C LEU A 266 -18.92 -17.42 0.24
N LEU A 267 -19.50 -16.31 -0.22
CA LEU A 267 -20.93 -16.01 -0.06
C LEU A 267 -21.82 -17.00 -0.82
N ALA A 268 -21.46 -17.36 -2.05
CA ALA A 268 -22.18 -18.35 -2.84
C ALA A 268 -22.16 -19.74 -2.15
N SER A 269 -21.03 -20.14 -1.59
CA SER A 269 -20.91 -21.41 -0.84
C SER A 269 -21.74 -21.40 0.44
N TYR A 270 -21.73 -20.29 1.17
CA TYR A 270 -22.59 -20.10 2.34
C TYR A 270 -24.06 -20.19 1.99
N GLN A 271 -24.52 -19.51 0.94
CA GLN A 271 -25.92 -19.52 0.49
C GLN A 271 -26.34 -20.89 -0.02
N ARG A 272 -25.48 -21.61 -0.76
CA ARG A 272 -25.74 -23.01 -1.17
C ARG A 272 -25.89 -23.94 0.03
N GLY A 273 -25.20 -23.66 1.12
CA GLY A 273 -25.35 -24.41 2.39
C GLY A 273 -26.60 -24.04 3.20
N GLY A 274 -27.47 -23.16 2.70
CA GLY A 274 -28.68 -22.70 3.37
C GLY A 274 -28.51 -21.42 4.20
N GLY A 275 -27.39 -20.74 4.09
CA GLY A 275 -27.15 -19.45 4.74
C GLY A 275 -28.01 -18.33 4.13
N LYS A 276 -28.44 -17.37 4.93
CA LYS A 276 -29.41 -16.34 4.52
C LYS A 276 -28.82 -14.97 4.23
N ALA A 277 -27.59 -14.70 4.71
CA ALA A 277 -26.95 -13.41 4.49
C ALA A 277 -26.62 -13.21 2.99
N LYS A 278 -26.78 -11.96 2.53
CA LYS A 278 -26.53 -11.57 1.14
C LYS A 278 -25.17 -10.91 0.94
N ASP A 279 -24.55 -10.49 2.03
CA ASP A 279 -23.28 -9.79 2.03
C ASP A 279 -22.35 -10.29 3.13
N LEU A 280 -21.12 -9.79 3.13
CA LEU A 280 -20.07 -10.20 4.07
C LEU A 280 -20.44 -9.82 5.50
N ALA A 281 -21.08 -8.67 5.73
CA ALA A 281 -21.41 -8.21 7.06
C ALA A 281 -22.42 -9.17 7.73
N GLY A 282 -23.46 -9.54 7.01
CA GLY A 282 -24.44 -10.52 7.49
C GLY A 282 -23.84 -11.92 7.66
N PHE A 283 -22.88 -12.33 6.81
CA PHE A 283 -22.14 -13.57 7.00
C PHE A 283 -21.31 -13.55 8.29
N VAL A 284 -20.61 -12.45 8.56
CA VAL A 284 -19.81 -12.28 9.79
C VAL A 284 -20.70 -12.26 11.03
N GLU A 285 -21.89 -11.65 10.96
CA GLU A 285 -22.86 -11.68 12.05
C GLU A 285 -23.35 -13.11 12.34
N ASP A 286 -23.69 -13.89 11.30
CA ASP A 286 -24.07 -15.29 11.46
C ASP A 286 -22.92 -16.13 12.04
N LEU A 287 -21.70 -15.87 11.60
CA LEU A 287 -20.50 -16.53 12.12
C LEU A 287 -20.26 -16.20 13.60
N LYS A 288 -20.42 -14.94 14.03
CA LYS A 288 -20.36 -14.51 15.43
C LYS A 288 -21.48 -15.11 16.26
N GLY A 289 -22.67 -15.29 15.67
CA GLY A 289 -23.81 -15.96 16.25
C GLY A 289 -23.68 -17.50 16.32
N ASN A 290 -22.53 -18.06 15.94
CA ASN A 290 -22.29 -19.50 15.87
C ASN A 290 -23.16 -20.26 14.87
N GLY A 291 -23.62 -19.61 13.80
CA GLY A 291 -24.37 -20.25 12.73
C GLY A 291 -23.61 -21.44 12.12
N SER A 292 -24.25 -22.60 12.12
CA SER A 292 -23.57 -23.86 11.70
C SER A 292 -23.13 -23.82 10.23
N THR A 293 -23.92 -23.17 9.36
CA THR A 293 -23.57 -23.00 7.93
C THR A 293 -22.39 -22.04 7.76
N ALA A 294 -22.38 -20.92 8.49
CA ALA A 294 -21.26 -19.95 8.42
C ALA A 294 -19.96 -20.59 8.90
N ARG A 295 -19.99 -21.36 9.99
CA ARG A 295 -18.83 -22.09 10.50
C ARG A 295 -18.29 -23.09 9.50
N LYS A 296 -19.14 -23.94 8.93
CA LYS A 296 -18.72 -24.90 7.91
C LYS A 296 -18.08 -24.21 6.71
N THR A 297 -18.69 -23.13 6.27
CA THR A 297 -18.20 -22.37 5.12
C THR A 297 -16.83 -21.72 5.40
N VAL A 298 -16.66 -21.07 6.55
CA VAL A 298 -15.38 -20.43 6.88
C VAL A 298 -14.27 -21.46 7.14
N GLU A 299 -14.62 -22.66 7.62
CA GLU A 299 -13.64 -23.74 7.77
C GLU A 299 -13.15 -24.30 6.44
N ILE A 300 -14.01 -24.41 5.42
CA ILE A 300 -13.57 -24.77 4.05
C ILE A 300 -12.72 -23.65 3.45
N TRP A 301 -13.14 -22.39 3.64
CA TRP A 301 -12.36 -21.24 3.21
C TRP A 301 -10.96 -21.21 3.86
N ALA A 302 -10.83 -21.60 5.12
CA ALA A 302 -9.56 -21.68 5.83
C ALA A 302 -8.57 -22.66 5.19
N GLU A 303 -9.04 -23.78 4.62
CA GLU A 303 -8.20 -24.73 3.88
C GLU A 303 -7.58 -24.08 2.64
N TRP A 304 -8.41 -23.34 1.90
CA TRP A 304 -7.94 -22.61 0.71
C TRP A 304 -7.03 -21.44 1.08
N LEU A 305 -7.32 -20.73 2.17
CA LEU A 305 -6.45 -19.65 2.67
C LEU A 305 -5.08 -20.21 3.08
N ALA A 306 -5.05 -21.35 3.81
CA ALA A 306 -3.80 -21.98 4.20
C ALA A 306 -2.98 -22.39 2.97
N LEU A 307 -3.61 -22.98 1.96
CA LEU A 307 -2.96 -23.33 0.70
C LEU A 307 -2.41 -22.10 -0.03
N THR A 308 -3.18 -21.00 -0.07
CA THR A 308 -2.76 -19.74 -0.67
C THR A 308 -1.53 -19.16 0.02
N ILE A 309 -1.56 -19.10 1.36
CA ILE A 309 -0.42 -18.62 2.17
C ILE A 309 0.81 -19.50 1.96
N SER A 310 0.61 -20.81 1.91
CA SER A 310 1.70 -21.76 1.70
C SER A 310 2.37 -21.60 0.34
N ASN A 311 1.58 -21.47 -0.74
CA ASN A 311 2.13 -21.23 -2.08
C ASN A 311 2.87 -19.89 -2.15
N LEU A 312 2.34 -18.86 -1.51
CA LEU A 312 3.02 -17.56 -1.43
C LEU A 312 4.33 -17.65 -0.65
N ALA A 313 4.35 -18.42 0.45
CA ALA A 313 5.55 -18.68 1.23
C ALA A 313 6.62 -19.45 0.43
N ASP A 314 6.20 -20.43 -0.35
CA ASP A 314 7.12 -21.22 -1.19
C ASP A 314 7.72 -20.39 -2.34
N ILE A 315 6.97 -19.42 -2.88
CA ILE A 315 7.41 -18.57 -4.01
C ILE A 315 8.28 -17.40 -3.52
N ALA A 316 7.85 -16.70 -2.47
CA ALA A 316 8.45 -15.43 -2.05
C ALA A 316 9.29 -15.54 -0.77
N ASN A 317 9.16 -16.65 -0.02
CA ASN A 317 9.83 -16.91 1.27
C ASN A 317 9.85 -15.69 2.21
N PRO A 318 8.68 -15.06 2.50
CA PRO A 318 8.62 -13.88 3.33
C PRO A 318 8.73 -14.28 4.82
N LYS A 319 9.25 -13.38 5.66
CA LYS A 319 9.19 -13.54 7.12
C LYS A 319 7.77 -13.29 7.66
N LEU A 320 6.98 -12.47 6.98
CA LEU A 320 5.64 -12.07 7.42
C LEU A 320 4.68 -12.05 6.22
N VAL A 321 3.51 -12.64 6.40
CA VAL A 321 2.34 -12.45 5.54
C VAL A 321 1.32 -11.59 6.29
N VAL A 322 0.95 -10.46 5.72
CA VAL A 322 -0.10 -9.58 6.24
C VAL A 322 -1.38 -9.79 5.44
N LEU A 323 -2.44 -10.19 6.12
CA LEU A 323 -3.76 -10.34 5.52
C LEU A 323 -4.46 -8.99 5.51
N ALA A 324 -4.90 -8.54 4.34
CA ALA A 324 -5.58 -7.27 4.13
C ALA A 324 -6.89 -7.47 3.35
N GLY A 325 -7.69 -6.43 3.28
CA GLY A 325 -9.00 -6.47 2.63
C GLY A 325 -10.11 -7.03 3.52
N PRO A 326 -11.37 -6.95 3.06
CA PRO A 326 -12.54 -7.26 3.90
C PRO A 326 -12.58 -8.69 4.45
N LEU A 327 -12.08 -9.68 3.69
CA LEU A 327 -12.10 -11.08 4.15
C LEU A 327 -11.03 -11.37 5.23
N SER A 328 -10.07 -10.47 5.45
CA SER A 328 -9.07 -10.65 6.52
C SER A 328 -9.69 -10.68 7.92
N GLU A 329 -10.88 -10.06 8.11
CA GLU A 329 -11.65 -10.14 9.38
C GLU A 329 -12.15 -11.55 9.72
N LEU A 330 -12.11 -12.48 8.78
CA LEU A 330 -12.46 -13.88 9.03
C LEU A 330 -11.30 -14.66 9.67
N TYR A 331 -10.07 -14.19 9.52
CA TYR A 331 -8.89 -14.91 9.97
C TYR A 331 -8.90 -15.26 11.47
N PRO A 332 -9.29 -14.36 12.39
CA PRO A 332 -9.36 -14.69 13.83
C PRO A 332 -10.27 -15.88 14.16
N PHE A 333 -11.29 -16.16 13.35
CA PHE A 333 -12.19 -17.31 13.56
C PHE A 333 -11.58 -18.64 13.14
N VAL A 334 -10.54 -18.62 12.32
CA VAL A 334 -9.93 -19.80 11.70
C VAL A 334 -8.42 -19.89 11.85
N GLU A 335 -7.80 -18.99 12.59
CA GLU A 335 -6.34 -18.93 12.78
C GLU A 335 -5.75 -20.28 13.17
N GLY A 336 -6.32 -20.94 14.19
CA GLY A 336 -5.84 -22.23 14.64
C GLY A 336 -5.88 -23.31 13.54
N LYS A 337 -6.91 -23.27 12.69
CA LYS A 337 -7.03 -24.21 11.56
C LYS A 337 -6.01 -23.90 10.47
N VAL A 338 -5.85 -22.64 10.12
CA VAL A 338 -4.86 -22.23 9.10
C VAL A 338 -3.44 -22.59 9.56
N ARG A 339 -3.05 -22.25 10.80
CA ARG A 339 -1.74 -22.59 11.36
C ARG A 339 -1.49 -24.09 11.37
N LYS A 340 -2.47 -24.88 11.83
CA LYS A 340 -2.37 -26.35 11.81
C LYS A 340 -2.11 -26.90 10.40
N ARG A 341 -2.82 -26.37 9.39
CA ARG A 341 -2.62 -26.79 7.99
C ARG A 341 -1.24 -26.44 7.44
N LEU A 342 -0.70 -25.29 7.83
CA LEU A 342 0.66 -24.89 7.46
C LEU A 342 1.70 -25.79 8.14
N GLU A 343 1.53 -26.11 9.43
CA GLU A 343 2.42 -27.01 10.17
C GLU A 343 2.42 -28.43 9.60
N GLU A 344 1.26 -28.95 9.16
CA GLU A 344 1.12 -30.28 8.55
C GLU A 344 1.96 -30.43 7.28
N ARG A 345 2.27 -29.33 6.57
CA ARG A 345 3.16 -29.37 5.38
C ARG A 345 4.61 -29.68 5.70
N ARG A 346 5.07 -29.37 6.92
CA ARG A 346 6.44 -29.61 7.40
C ARG A 346 7.53 -29.12 6.42
N PHE A 347 7.31 -27.98 5.81
CA PHE A 347 8.24 -27.37 4.87
C PHE A 347 8.90 -26.13 5.50
N PRO A 348 10.23 -25.94 5.40
CA PRO A 348 10.94 -24.89 6.12
C PRO A 348 10.42 -23.47 5.88
N THR A 349 9.84 -23.18 4.71
CA THR A 349 9.29 -21.84 4.39
C THR A 349 8.14 -21.43 5.27
N VAL A 350 7.45 -22.35 5.96
CA VAL A 350 6.31 -22.06 6.83
C VAL A 350 6.63 -22.17 8.32
N GLU A 351 7.79 -22.73 8.71
CA GLU A 351 8.13 -22.97 10.13
C GLU A 351 8.25 -21.68 10.93
N GLU A 352 8.85 -20.62 10.36
CA GLU A 352 9.05 -19.31 11.00
C GLU A 352 8.10 -18.25 10.47
N LEU A 353 7.15 -18.61 9.61
CA LEU A 353 6.25 -17.68 8.96
C LEU A 353 5.31 -17.02 9.97
N GLN A 354 5.36 -15.71 10.04
CA GLN A 354 4.41 -14.91 10.80
C GLN A 354 3.22 -14.54 9.92
N ILE A 355 2.03 -14.59 10.51
CA ILE A 355 0.78 -14.19 9.84
C ILE A 355 0.08 -13.19 10.74
N GLU A 356 -0.21 -12.01 10.20
CA GLU A 356 -0.91 -10.94 10.91
C GLU A 356 -2.03 -10.37 10.04
N VAL A 357 -3.03 -9.78 10.68
CA VAL A 357 -4.05 -8.98 9.97
C VAL A 357 -3.61 -7.53 9.98
N THR A 358 -3.79 -6.84 8.87
CA THR A 358 -3.49 -5.41 8.77
C THR A 358 -4.28 -4.59 9.80
N THR A 359 -3.64 -3.58 10.36
CA THR A 359 -4.30 -2.58 11.21
C THR A 359 -5.02 -1.48 10.41
N PHE A 360 -4.78 -1.42 9.11
CA PHE A 360 -5.36 -0.39 8.23
C PHE A 360 -6.78 -0.71 7.76
N GLY A 361 -7.21 -1.98 7.91
CA GLY A 361 -8.55 -2.40 7.50
C GLY A 361 -8.82 -2.08 6.02
N ARG A 362 -9.96 -1.43 5.75
CA ARG A 362 -10.34 -1.03 4.39
C ARG A 362 -9.46 0.09 3.80
N ASP A 363 -8.70 0.80 4.61
CA ASP A 363 -7.87 1.92 4.16
C ASP A 363 -6.58 1.45 3.46
N SER A 364 -6.24 0.16 3.53
CA SER A 364 -4.94 -0.39 3.09
C SER A 364 -4.56 0.02 1.67
N ALA A 365 -5.44 -0.16 0.69
CA ALA A 365 -5.15 0.15 -0.71
C ALA A 365 -5.05 1.67 -0.95
N ALA A 366 -5.97 2.46 -0.39
CA ALA A 366 -5.93 3.92 -0.51
C ALA A 366 -4.69 4.52 0.18
N LEU A 367 -4.32 4.02 1.39
CA LEU A 367 -3.06 4.40 2.04
C LEU A 367 -1.85 4.05 1.16
N GLY A 368 -1.91 2.92 0.48
CA GLY A 368 -0.89 2.51 -0.48
C GLY A 368 -0.79 3.45 -1.67
N GLY A 369 -1.92 3.93 -2.17
CA GLY A 369 -1.95 5.02 -3.15
C GLY A 369 -1.20 6.25 -2.65
N ALA A 370 -1.48 6.71 -1.42
CA ALA A 370 -0.73 7.82 -0.82
C ALA A 370 0.76 7.49 -0.64
N ALA A 371 1.10 6.24 -0.30
CA ALA A 371 2.48 5.77 -0.14
C ALA A 371 3.30 5.86 -1.44
N LEU A 372 2.68 5.73 -2.61
CA LEU A 372 3.36 5.94 -3.90
C LEU A 372 3.97 7.34 -4.00
N VAL A 373 3.18 8.36 -3.64
CA VAL A 373 3.64 9.77 -3.65
C VAL A 373 4.61 10.03 -2.50
N PHE A 374 4.27 9.55 -1.31
CA PHE A 374 5.07 9.69 -0.09
C PHE A 374 6.49 9.14 -0.27
N ASN A 375 6.62 7.93 -0.82
CA ASN A 375 7.92 7.30 -1.05
C ASN A 375 8.78 8.08 -2.04
N GLY A 376 8.17 8.80 -3.01
CA GLY A 376 8.88 9.71 -3.91
C GLY A 376 9.62 10.82 -3.16
N LEU A 377 9.08 11.33 -2.04
CA LEU A 377 9.74 12.37 -1.23
C LEU A 377 10.97 11.82 -0.47
N PHE A 378 10.94 10.56 -0.09
CA PHE A 378 12.00 9.90 0.68
C PHE A 378 12.93 9.05 -0.18
N SER A 379 12.61 8.82 -1.47
CA SER A 379 13.48 8.04 -2.35
C SER A 379 14.70 8.86 -2.74
N VAL A 380 15.85 8.20 -2.70
CA VAL A 380 17.07 8.71 -3.35
C VAL A 380 16.86 8.45 -4.83
N PRO A 381 16.96 9.48 -5.70
CA PRO A 381 16.88 9.27 -7.13
C PRO A 381 17.90 8.21 -7.55
N ASP A 382 17.43 7.14 -8.18
CA ASP A 382 18.33 6.07 -8.63
C ASP A 382 19.06 6.57 -9.89
N SER A 383 20.34 6.31 -10.01
CA SER A 383 21.13 6.70 -11.18
C SER A 383 20.66 6.01 -12.47
N SER A 384 19.87 4.94 -12.36
CA SER A 384 19.21 4.28 -13.49
C SER A 384 18.10 5.13 -14.14
N PHE A 385 17.53 6.11 -13.43
CA PHE A 385 16.54 7.06 -13.97
C PHE A 385 17.16 8.12 -14.90
N LEU A 386 18.48 8.23 -14.96
CA LEU A 386 19.18 9.17 -15.83
C LEU A 386 19.36 8.66 -17.26
N GLY A 387 19.05 7.40 -17.55
CA GLY A 387 19.11 6.81 -18.89
C GLY A 387 17.98 7.22 -19.83
N ASP A 388 16.82 7.65 -19.29
CA ASP A 388 15.62 7.96 -20.08
C ASP A 388 15.39 9.47 -20.32
N LEU A 389 16.35 10.32 -19.95
CA LEU A 389 16.30 11.78 -20.18
C LEU A 389 17.46 12.30 -21.05
N ALA A 390 18.13 11.41 -21.81
CA ALA A 390 19.14 11.79 -22.80
C ALA A 390 18.59 11.71 -24.23
#